data_33a435df44980f2f85a2c15ea56580ae
#
_entry.id   33a435df44980f2f85a2c15ea56580ae
#
_cell.length_a   1.000
_cell.length_b   1.000
_cell.length_c   1.000
_cell.angle_alpha   90.00
_cell.angle_beta   90.00
_cell.angle_gamma   90.00
#
_symmetry.space_group_name_H-M   'P 1'
#
loop_
_entity.id
_entity.type
_entity.pdbx_description
1 polymer ?
#
loop_
_entity_poly.entity_id
_entity_poly.type
_entity_poly.pdbx_seq_one_letter_code
_entity_poly.pdbx_strand_id
1 'polypeptide(L)'
;MAQSRISAIASSCSESGEDSSSLDSLPNDVVAGILLRLPAQFLHNSASHVSRKWGEISESQCFINSHLLTHLSECEFLIQDANKVQSINARDLKLEETDLGAKFHGRISGSSDGVLLFNKSSGSVMDFYVANPVTMQILKLPSLKSTCMISSHCSNIARVSSTGEIKVIRLGRDSLIGMYKWYVLTLGKEMHWRKISNNAPKECDPASYLSFVQSLSVNGVVYWTNSSWITDPSVFAMDLCHETAYHLKVPGECHGQYWTLVQMGKEICCMNCGKDVEMKVWKLNDLHINEWILIKSIRFSSEISLLRGNFCVPLTWLDLEVLVLSVYVGVRNVVVAYNVNKGECIVLKIDDVARHTIFLHTNSLIRF
;
A
#
# COMPACT_ATOMS: atom_id res chain seq x y z
N MET A 1 -23.72 -0.35 -14.73
CA MET A 1 -24.33 -1.42 -15.55
C MET A 1 -24.13 -2.83 -14.98
N ALA A 2 -23.06 -3.13 -14.26
CA ALA A 2 -22.88 -4.45 -13.61
C ALA A 2 -23.81 -4.63 -12.40
N GLN A 3 -23.99 -3.62 -11.57
CA GLN A 3 -24.88 -3.66 -10.41
C GLN A 3 -26.36 -3.90 -10.75
N SER A 4 -26.84 -3.34 -11.88
CA SER A 4 -28.23 -3.56 -12.31
C SER A 4 -28.49 -4.99 -12.82
N ARG A 5 -27.47 -5.67 -13.35
CA ARG A 5 -27.58 -7.07 -13.77
C ARG A 5 -27.52 -8.04 -12.59
N ILE A 6 -26.74 -7.72 -11.56
CA ILE A 6 -26.62 -8.52 -10.35
C ILE A 6 -27.90 -8.43 -9.50
N SER A 7 -28.51 -7.24 -9.41
CA SER A 7 -29.81 -7.04 -8.75
C SER A 7 -30.95 -7.82 -9.45
N ALA A 8 -30.90 -7.94 -10.78
CA ALA A 8 -31.87 -8.74 -11.55
C ALA A 8 -31.74 -10.25 -11.30
N ILE A 9 -30.52 -10.74 -11.09
CA ILE A 9 -30.26 -12.14 -10.75
C ILE A 9 -30.73 -12.44 -9.31
N ALA A 10 -30.48 -11.51 -8.37
CA ALA A 10 -30.92 -11.66 -6.98
C ALA A 10 -32.45 -11.58 -6.81
N SER A 11 -33.13 -10.75 -7.60
CA SER A 11 -34.59 -10.62 -7.54
C SER A 11 -35.36 -11.75 -8.24
N SER A 12 -34.74 -12.46 -9.19
CA SER A 12 -35.35 -13.62 -9.84
C SER A 12 -35.25 -14.92 -9.00
N CYS A 13 -34.37 -14.97 -8.00
CA CYS A 13 -34.20 -16.13 -7.12
C CYS A 13 -35.18 -16.18 -5.93
N SER A 14 -36.06 -15.18 -5.76
CA SER A 14 -36.98 -15.13 -4.62
C SER A 14 -38.36 -15.80 -4.86
N GLU A 15 -38.62 -16.35 -6.05
CA GLU A 15 -39.94 -16.87 -6.39
C GLU A 15 -40.04 -18.37 -6.74
N SER A 16 -38.99 -19.19 -6.61
CA SER A 16 -39.10 -20.63 -6.78
C SER A 16 -38.14 -21.42 -5.91
N GLY A 17 -38.68 -22.16 -4.97
CA GLY A 17 -37.92 -23.03 -4.04
C GLY A 17 -37.27 -24.25 -4.69
N GLU A 18 -37.09 -24.30 -6.02
CA GLU A 18 -36.51 -25.42 -6.77
C GLU A 18 -35.17 -25.09 -7.42
N ASP A 19 -34.77 -23.81 -7.53
CA ASP A 19 -33.53 -23.41 -8.24
C ASP A 19 -32.25 -23.39 -7.37
N SER A 20 -32.37 -23.52 -6.04
CA SER A 20 -31.16 -23.61 -5.16
C SER A 20 -30.36 -24.89 -5.40
N SER A 21 -30.99 -25.94 -5.93
CA SER A 21 -30.35 -27.22 -6.24
C SER A 21 -29.43 -27.18 -7.48
N SER A 22 -29.64 -26.25 -8.40
CA SER A 22 -28.87 -26.20 -9.65
C SER A 22 -27.47 -25.56 -9.48
N LEU A 23 -27.32 -24.52 -8.65
CA LEU A 23 -26.04 -23.87 -8.39
C LEU A 23 -25.08 -24.71 -7.55
N ASP A 24 -25.65 -25.52 -6.61
CA ASP A 24 -24.86 -26.45 -5.79
C ASP A 24 -24.33 -27.65 -6.58
N SER A 25 -24.93 -27.96 -7.74
CA SER A 25 -24.50 -29.03 -8.64
C SER A 25 -23.28 -28.70 -9.48
N LEU A 26 -22.93 -27.40 -9.61
CA LEU A 26 -21.73 -26.99 -10.36
C LEU A 26 -20.44 -27.51 -9.72
N PRO A 27 -19.42 -27.94 -10.49
CA PRO A 27 -18.12 -28.28 -9.98
C PRO A 27 -17.46 -27.10 -9.22
N ASN A 28 -16.63 -27.41 -8.21
CA ASN A 28 -16.00 -26.38 -7.37
C ASN A 28 -15.10 -25.40 -8.15
N ASP A 29 -14.41 -25.89 -9.18
CA ASP A 29 -13.56 -25.10 -10.07
C ASP A 29 -14.35 -24.09 -10.89
N VAL A 30 -15.53 -24.49 -11.37
CA VAL A 30 -16.45 -23.60 -12.10
C VAL A 30 -16.97 -22.49 -11.16
N VAL A 31 -17.42 -22.87 -9.96
CA VAL A 31 -17.88 -21.90 -8.94
C VAL A 31 -16.73 -20.96 -8.56
N ALA A 32 -15.54 -21.49 -8.27
CA ALA A 32 -14.37 -20.66 -7.97
C ALA A 32 -14.03 -19.69 -9.11
N GLY A 33 -14.09 -20.16 -10.38
CA GLY A 33 -13.88 -19.33 -11.56
C GLY A 33 -14.90 -18.18 -11.71
N ILE A 34 -16.13 -18.38 -11.29
CA ILE A 34 -17.17 -17.32 -11.24
C ILE A 34 -16.84 -16.34 -10.11
N LEU A 35 -16.59 -16.85 -8.91
CA LEU A 35 -16.33 -16.04 -7.71
C LEU A 35 -15.06 -15.19 -7.87
N LEU A 36 -14.02 -15.70 -8.53
CA LEU A 36 -12.79 -14.95 -8.81
C LEU A 36 -12.99 -13.65 -9.61
N ARG A 37 -14.13 -13.49 -10.28
CA ARG A 37 -14.46 -12.29 -11.06
C ARG A 37 -15.26 -11.24 -10.27
N LEU A 38 -15.64 -11.57 -9.04
CA LEU A 38 -16.45 -10.69 -8.20
C LEU A 38 -15.58 -9.87 -7.25
N PRO A 39 -15.97 -8.62 -6.94
CA PRO A 39 -15.25 -7.80 -5.99
C PRO A 39 -15.19 -8.44 -4.59
N ALA A 40 -14.07 -8.24 -3.87
CA ALA A 40 -13.87 -8.78 -2.52
C ALA A 40 -15.00 -8.39 -1.55
N GLN A 41 -15.47 -7.13 -1.61
CA GLN A 41 -16.57 -6.63 -0.79
C GLN A 41 -17.86 -7.39 -1.02
N PHE A 42 -18.19 -7.73 -2.28
CA PHE A 42 -19.36 -8.50 -2.63
C PHE A 42 -19.24 -9.94 -2.09
N LEU A 43 -18.08 -10.56 -2.28
CA LEU A 43 -17.83 -11.92 -1.78
C LEU A 43 -17.95 -11.99 -0.26
N HIS A 44 -17.34 -11.05 0.46
CA HIS A 44 -17.41 -11.02 1.92
C HIS A 44 -18.86 -10.88 2.42
N ASN A 45 -19.65 -10.00 1.81
CA ASN A 45 -20.97 -9.67 2.28
C ASN A 45 -22.06 -10.66 1.82
N SER A 46 -21.84 -11.39 0.71
CA SER A 46 -22.92 -12.09 0.03
C SER A 46 -22.65 -13.56 -0.27
N ALA A 47 -21.40 -14.00 -0.42
CA ALA A 47 -21.11 -15.36 -0.90
C ALA A 47 -21.69 -16.45 0.01
N SER A 48 -21.54 -16.30 1.34
CA SER A 48 -22.08 -17.24 2.33
C SER A 48 -23.62 -17.26 2.38
N HIS A 49 -24.28 -16.19 1.93
CA HIS A 49 -25.74 -16.09 1.87
C HIS A 49 -26.33 -16.74 0.59
N VAL A 50 -25.50 -16.87 -0.46
CA VAL A 50 -25.93 -17.53 -1.70
C VAL A 50 -26.00 -19.05 -1.52
N SER A 51 -24.92 -19.65 -1.04
CA SER A 51 -24.89 -21.05 -0.65
C SER A 51 -23.72 -21.33 0.32
N ARG A 52 -23.83 -22.40 1.09
CA ARG A 52 -22.77 -22.88 1.97
C ARG A 52 -21.48 -23.16 1.19
N LYS A 53 -21.60 -23.76 0.02
CA LYS A 53 -20.49 -24.07 -0.89
C LYS A 53 -19.73 -22.80 -1.33
N TRP A 54 -20.44 -21.73 -1.67
CA TRP A 54 -19.83 -20.45 -2.04
C TRP A 54 -19.05 -19.84 -0.88
N GLY A 55 -19.64 -19.91 0.32
CA GLY A 55 -18.97 -19.48 1.55
C GLY A 55 -17.66 -20.24 1.78
N GLU A 56 -17.72 -21.57 1.76
CA GLU A 56 -16.55 -22.44 1.97
C GLU A 56 -15.43 -22.19 0.94
N ILE A 57 -15.78 -22.01 -0.34
CA ILE A 57 -14.82 -21.69 -1.39
C ILE A 57 -14.19 -20.32 -1.14
N SER A 58 -14.99 -19.27 -0.90
CA SER A 58 -14.52 -17.90 -0.74
C SER A 58 -13.67 -17.70 0.51
N GLU A 59 -13.81 -18.55 1.52
CA GLU A 59 -13.01 -18.54 2.77
C GLU A 59 -11.74 -19.38 2.67
N SER A 60 -11.58 -20.20 1.63
CA SER A 60 -10.40 -21.03 1.49
C SER A 60 -9.15 -20.18 1.20
N GLN A 61 -8.01 -20.51 1.83
CA GLN A 61 -6.76 -19.76 1.64
C GLN A 61 -6.29 -19.77 0.19
N CYS A 62 -6.52 -20.87 -0.53
CA CYS A 62 -6.16 -20.97 -1.95
C CYS A 62 -6.97 -19.97 -2.79
N PHE A 63 -8.28 -19.87 -2.54
CA PHE A 63 -9.16 -18.93 -3.22
C PHE A 63 -8.77 -17.47 -2.89
N ILE A 64 -8.59 -17.15 -1.61
CA ILE A 64 -8.18 -15.80 -1.15
C ILE A 64 -6.90 -15.34 -1.86
N ASN A 65 -5.90 -16.23 -1.95
CA ASN A 65 -4.65 -15.93 -2.64
C ASN A 65 -4.86 -15.71 -4.15
N SER A 66 -5.66 -16.56 -4.79
CA SER A 66 -5.96 -16.46 -6.22
C SER A 66 -6.77 -15.20 -6.53
N HIS A 67 -7.74 -14.86 -5.68
CA HIS A 67 -8.55 -13.65 -5.81
C HIS A 67 -7.69 -12.40 -5.71
N LEU A 68 -6.81 -12.33 -4.71
CA LEU A 68 -5.87 -11.21 -4.56
C LEU A 68 -5.01 -11.04 -5.83
N LEU A 69 -4.45 -12.12 -6.38
CA LEU A 69 -3.64 -12.06 -7.59
C LEU A 69 -4.43 -11.59 -8.82
N THR A 70 -5.70 -11.95 -8.91
CA THR A 70 -6.57 -11.56 -10.03
C THR A 70 -6.93 -10.06 -9.97
N HIS A 71 -7.07 -9.51 -8.77
CA HIS A 71 -7.52 -8.12 -8.55
C HIS A 71 -6.38 -7.14 -8.19
N LEU A 72 -5.12 -7.52 -8.36
CA LEU A 72 -3.98 -6.63 -8.07
C LEU A 72 -3.98 -5.33 -8.87
N SER A 73 -4.58 -5.32 -10.07
CA SER A 73 -4.73 -4.12 -10.89
C SER A 73 -5.90 -3.22 -10.47
N GLU A 74 -6.78 -3.71 -9.57
CA GLU A 74 -7.92 -2.96 -9.04
C GLU A 74 -7.53 -2.27 -7.73
N CYS A 75 -6.47 -1.47 -7.77
CA CYS A 75 -6.02 -0.74 -6.60
C CYS A 75 -6.74 0.60 -6.45
N GLU A 76 -6.85 1.03 -5.22
CA GLU A 76 -7.35 2.34 -4.82
C GLU A 76 -6.22 3.11 -4.14
N PHE A 77 -6.31 4.43 -4.20
CA PHE A 77 -5.49 5.28 -3.36
C PHE A 77 -6.26 5.65 -2.12
N LEU A 78 -5.64 5.46 -0.99
CA LEU A 78 -6.08 6.03 0.26
C LEU A 78 -5.30 7.30 0.52
N ILE A 79 -5.99 8.42 0.56
CA ILE A 79 -5.44 9.71 0.96
C ILE A 79 -5.93 9.98 2.36
N GLN A 80 -5.01 10.06 3.31
CA GLN A 80 -5.36 10.41 4.68
C GLN A 80 -4.96 11.85 5.00
N ASP A 81 -5.96 12.64 5.39
CA ASP A 81 -5.82 13.97 5.94
C ASP A 81 -6.34 13.99 7.38
N ALA A 82 -5.49 14.34 8.33
CA ALA A 82 -5.80 14.39 9.76
C ALA A 82 -6.65 13.19 10.26
N ASN A 83 -7.97 13.31 10.20
CA ASN A 83 -8.91 12.27 10.65
C ASN A 83 -9.80 11.71 9.53
N LYS A 84 -9.62 12.17 8.28
CA LYS A 84 -10.41 11.74 7.14
C LYS A 84 -9.56 10.87 6.23
N VAL A 85 -10.14 9.77 5.77
CA VAL A 85 -9.56 8.93 4.72
C VAL A 85 -10.47 9.01 3.51
N GLN A 86 -9.88 9.35 2.39
CA GLN A 86 -10.55 9.39 1.09
C GLN A 86 -9.93 8.33 0.21
N SER A 87 -10.71 7.70 -0.64
CA SER A 87 -10.22 6.78 -1.66
C SER A 87 -10.37 7.38 -3.05
N ILE A 88 -9.45 7.06 -3.93
CA ILE A 88 -9.53 7.33 -5.36
C ILE A 88 -9.43 6.00 -6.08
N ASN A 89 -10.50 5.64 -6.77
CA ASN A 89 -10.53 4.42 -7.56
C ASN A 89 -9.73 4.61 -8.86
N ALA A 90 -8.91 3.63 -9.21
CA ALA A 90 -8.08 3.66 -10.42
C ALA A 90 -8.87 3.75 -11.73
N ARG A 91 -10.11 3.23 -11.76
CA ARG A 91 -10.90 3.12 -13.00
C ARG A 91 -11.61 4.41 -13.40
N ASP A 92 -12.20 5.10 -12.42
CA ASP A 92 -13.02 6.29 -12.69
C ASP A 92 -12.40 7.59 -12.15
N LEU A 93 -11.29 7.48 -11.43
CA LEU A 93 -10.53 8.59 -10.84
C LEU A 93 -11.39 9.51 -9.96
N LYS A 94 -12.45 8.96 -9.37
CA LYS A 94 -13.32 9.71 -8.45
C LYS A 94 -12.80 9.63 -7.05
N LEU A 95 -12.86 10.78 -6.37
CA LEU A 95 -12.56 10.92 -4.96
C LEU A 95 -13.83 10.60 -4.15
N GLU A 96 -13.75 9.58 -3.31
CA GLU A 96 -14.85 9.17 -2.42
C GLU A 96 -14.40 9.23 -0.96
N GLU A 97 -15.25 9.74 -0.07
CA GLU A 97 -15.00 9.64 1.37
C GLU A 97 -15.25 8.19 1.83
N THR A 98 -14.30 7.66 2.60
CA THR A 98 -14.42 6.32 3.16
C THR A 98 -14.72 6.39 4.66
N ASP A 99 -15.50 5.44 5.16
CA ASP A 99 -15.75 5.29 6.59
C ASP A 99 -14.54 4.83 7.42
N LEU A 100 -13.40 4.60 6.76
CA LEU A 100 -12.18 4.10 7.40
C LEU A 100 -11.71 5.03 8.52
N GLY A 101 -11.79 6.35 8.32
CA GLY A 101 -11.41 7.32 9.34
C GLY A 101 -12.26 7.26 10.61
N ALA A 102 -13.56 7.00 10.48
CA ALA A 102 -14.49 6.90 11.61
C ALA A 102 -14.35 5.56 12.35
N LYS A 103 -14.12 4.47 11.63
CA LYS A 103 -14.04 3.11 12.19
C LYS A 103 -12.68 2.79 12.82
N PHE A 104 -11.60 3.29 12.22
CA PHE A 104 -10.23 2.92 12.61
C PHE A 104 -9.44 4.08 13.21
N HIS A 105 -10.03 4.97 13.95
CA HIS A 105 -9.44 6.11 14.66
C HIS A 105 -7.91 6.09 14.80
N GLY A 106 -7.17 6.47 13.75
CA GLY A 106 -5.71 6.47 13.77
C GLY A 106 -5.12 6.91 12.43
N ARG A 107 -3.79 7.01 12.37
CA ARG A 107 -3.08 7.28 11.13
C ARG A 107 -2.64 5.98 10.49
N ILE A 108 -2.85 5.85 9.19
CA ILE A 108 -2.31 4.74 8.41
C ILE A 108 -0.79 4.90 8.37
N SER A 109 -0.05 3.84 8.65
CA SER A 109 1.41 3.79 8.59
C SER A 109 1.93 2.75 7.60
N GLY A 110 1.04 1.92 7.06
CA GLY A 110 1.40 0.94 6.04
C GLY A 110 0.18 0.26 5.43
N SER A 111 0.36 -0.25 4.24
CA SER A 111 -0.63 -1.04 3.50
C SER A 111 0.07 -2.19 2.78
N SER A 112 -0.49 -3.38 2.85
CA SER A 112 -0.01 -4.55 2.11
C SER A 112 -1.16 -5.50 1.83
N ASP A 113 -1.40 -5.81 0.57
CA ASP A 113 -2.36 -6.83 0.13
C ASP A 113 -3.76 -6.70 0.76
N GLY A 114 -4.24 -5.47 0.93
CA GLY A 114 -5.57 -5.17 1.49
C GLY A 114 -5.62 -5.10 3.01
N VAL A 115 -4.49 -5.22 3.67
CA VAL A 115 -4.38 -5.07 5.12
C VAL A 115 -3.69 -3.75 5.43
N LEU A 116 -4.25 -2.98 6.36
CA LEU A 116 -3.76 -1.67 6.77
C LEU A 116 -3.18 -1.73 8.18
N LEU A 117 -2.05 -1.06 8.37
CA LEU A 117 -1.47 -0.80 9.68
C LEU A 117 -1.83 0.63 10.11
N PHE A 118 -2.49 0.75 11.26
CA PHE A 118 -2.83 2.03 11.88
C PHE A 118 -2.00 2.26 13.13
N ASN A 119 -1.68 3.51 13.39
CA ASN A 119 -1.12 3.95 14.66
C ASN A 119 -1.99 5.04 15.29
N LYS A 120 -2.10 5.01 16.61
CA LYS A 120 -2.81 5.99 17.43
C LYS A 120 -1.96 6.42 18.59
N SER A 121 -1.73 7.72 18.70
CA SER A 121 -1.04 8.26 19.87
C SER A 121 -2.01 8.34 21.07
N SER A 122 -1.65 7.74 22.16
CA SER A 122 -2.36 7.80 23.44
C SER A 122 -1.39 8.33 24.52
N GLY A 123 -1.25 9.66 24.58
CA GLY A 123 -0.27 10.31 25.44
C GLY A 123 1.18 9.98 25.01
N SER A 124 1.95 9.34 25.91
CA SER A 124 3.33 8.90 25.62
C SER A 124 3.43 7.54 24.95
N VAL A 125 2.33 6.83 24.73
CA VAL A 125 2.29 5.49 24.13
C VAL A 125 1.69 5.57 22.74
N MET A 126 2.28 4.85 21.81
CA MET A 126 1.73 4.66 20.47
C MET A 126 1.17 3.24 20.36
N ASP A 127 -0.13 3.15 20.23
CA ASP A 127 -0.85 1.92 19.94
C ASP A 127 -0.87 1.64 18.45
N PHE A 128 -0.76 0.36 18.08
CA PHE A 128 -0.85 -0.11 16.72
C PHE A 128 -2.02 -1.06 16.56
N TYR A 129 -2.66 -0.95 15.41
CA TYR A 129 -3.80 -1.78 15.01
C TYR A 129 -3.59 -2.24 13.57
N VAL A 130 -3.93 -3.49 13.32
CA VAL A 130 -4.03 -4.02 11.97
C VAL A 130 -5.50 -4.17 11.63
N ALA A 131 -5.90 -3.76 10.45
CA ALA A 131 -7.28 -3.87 10.01
C ALA A 131 -7.37 -4.26 8.53
N ASN A 132 -8.39 -5.03 8.20
CA ASN A 132 -8.82 -5.23 6.81
C ASN A 132 -10.19 -4.57 6.62
N PRO A 133 -10.29 -3.53 5.78
CA PRO A 133 -11.54 -2.80 5.54
C PRO A 133 -12.67 -3.65 4.95
N VAL A 134 -12.34 -4.67 4.14
CA VAL A 134 -13.31 -5.56 3.51
C VAL A 134 -13.91 -6.52 4.52
N THR A 135 -13.05 -7.23 5.28
CA THR A 135 -13.52 -8.25 6.26
C THR A 135 -13.91 -7.63 7.60
N MET A 136 -13.73 -6.32 7.77
CA MET A 136 -14.00 -5.57 9.00
C MET A 136 -13.27 -6.12 10.24
N GLN A 137 -12.22 -6.90 10.04
CA GLN A 137 -11.37 -7.39 11.12
C GLN A 137 -10.46 -6.30 11.63
N ILE A 138 -10.32 -6.21 12.94
CA ILE A 138 -9.42 -5.28 13.63
C ILE A 138 -8.68 -6.07 14.71
N LEU A 139 -7.35 -5.94 14.72
CA LEU A 139 -6.49 -6.54 15.72
C LEU A 139 -5.62 -5.45 16.36
N LYS A 140 -5.73 -5.28 17.68
CA LYS A 140 -4.79 -4.47 18.44
C LYS A 140 -3.50 -5.26 18.65
N LEU A 141 -2.36 -4.65 18.26
CA LEU A 141 -1.06 -5.27 18.42
C LEU A 141 -0.55 -5.10 19.86
N PRO A 142 0.31 -6.03 20.35
CA PRO A 142 0.95 -5.91 21.64
C PRO A 142 1.72 -4.59 21.75
N SER A 143 1.72 -3.99 22.93
CA SER A 143 2.50 -2.78 23.19
C SER A 143 3.99 -3.09 23.12
N LEU A 144 4.74 -2.29 22.36
CA LEU A 144 6.19 -2.32 22.40
C LEU A 144 6.66 -1.36 23.49
N LYS A 145 7.34 -1.88 24.52
CA LYS A 145 7.98 -1.06 25.56
C LYS A 145 9.19 -0.33 24.95
N SER A 146 8.93 0.81 24.33
CA SER A 146 9.96 1.67 23.75
C SER A 146 9.78 3.06 24.31
N THR A 147 10.84 3.67 24.79
CA THR A 147 10.82 4.99 25.45
C THR A 147 10.87 6.16 24.46
N CYS A 148 10.85 5.90 23.17
CA CYS A 148 11.02 6.94 22.17
C CYS A 148 9.78 7.13 21.30
N MET A 149 9.34 8.37 21.18
CA MET A 149 8.38 8.81 20.16
C MET A 149 9.06 8.76 18.80
N ILE A 150 8.99 7.60 18.14
CA ILE A 150 9.52 7.41 16.79
C ILE A 150 8.40 7.76 15.81
N SER A 151 8.76 8.41 14.71
CA SER A 151 7.83 8.74 13.63
C SER A 151 6.99 7.52 13.20
N SER A 152 5.74 7.77 12.83
CA SER A 152 4.86 6.74 12.24
C SER A 152 5.46 6.06 11.01
N HIS A 153 6.33 6.77 10.28
CA HIS A 153 7.02 6.23 9.10
C HIS A 153 8.05 5.13 9.42
N CYS A 154 8.42 4.95 10.69
CA CYS A 154 9.34 3.89 11.12
C CYS A 154 8.63 2.54 11.37
N SER A 155 7.38 2.39 10.97
CA SER A 155 6.62 1.15 11.06
C SER A 155 5.90 0.87 9.76
N ASN A 156 5.82 -0.40 9.37
CA ASN A 156 5.10 -0.82 8.19
C ASN A 156 4.62 -2.27 8.33
N ILE A 157 3.80 -2.71 7.40
CA ILE A 157 3.25 -4.06 7.32
C ILE A 157 3.57 -4.64 5.95
N ALA A 158 3.90 -5.92 5.90
CA ALA A 158 4.08 -6.63 4.65
C ALA A 158 3.58 -8.06 4.74
N ARG A 159 3.01 -8.55 3.65
CA ARG A 159 2.70 -9.95 3.48
C ARG A 159 3.84 -10.64 2.75
N VAL A 160 4.38 -11.68 3.37
CA VAL A 160 5.44 -12.53 2.79
C VAL A 160 4.81 -13.44 1.74
N SER A 161 5.13 -13.22 0.47
CA SER A 161 4.48 -13.92 -0.64
C SER A 161 4.68 -15.44 -0.63
N SER A 162 5.83 -15.92 -0.16
CA SER A 162 6.18 -17.36 -0.11
C SER A 162 5.41 -18.12 0.96
N THR A 163 5.12 -17.50 2.12
CA THR A 163 4.47 -18.15 3.26
C THR A 163 3.03 -17.69 3.47
N GLY A 164 2.63 -16.56 2.88
CA GLY A 164 1.35 -15.90 3.12
C GLY A 164 1.26 -15.21 4.48
N GLU A 165 2.32 -15.24 5.28
CA GLU A 165 2.35 -14.60 6.60
C GLU A 165 2.31 -13.09 6.48
N ILE A 166 1.58 -12.46 7.40
CA ILE A 166 1.57 -11.01 7.54
C ILE A 166 2.50 -10.65 8.70
N LYS A 167 3.51 -9.86 8.40
CA LYS A 167 4.47 -9.38 9.38
C LYS A 167 4.39 -7.86 9.52
N VAL A 168 4.41 -7.39 10.75
CA VAL A 168 4.54 -5.97 11.08
C VAL A 168 5.95 -5.72 11.54
N ILE A 169 6.61 -4.73 10.96
CA ILE A 169 7.96 -4.31 11.35
C ILE A 169 7.93 -2.92 11.95
N ARG A 170 8.74 -2.70 12.96
CA ARG A 170 8.86 -1.42 13.62
C ARG A 170 10.29 -1.16 14.10
N LEU A 171 10.75 0.07 13.90
CA LEU A 171 11.93 0.56 14.60
C LEU A 171 11.56 0.96 16.03
N GLY A 172 12.30 0.50 17.00
CA GLY A 172 12.13 0.86 18.42
C GLY A 172 13.46 1.18 19.05
N ARG A 173 13.45 2.01 20.10
CA ARG A 173 14.63 2.26 20.93
C ARG A 173 14.66 1.29 22.10
N ASP A 174 15.73 0.55 22.22
CA ASP A 174 15.94 -0.32 23.38
C ASP A 174 16.15 0.53 24.64
N SER A 175 15.28 0.35 25.63
CA SER A 175 15.32 1.15 26.86
C SER A 175 16.55 0.91 27.73
N LEU A 176 17.18 -0.26 27.60
CA LEU A 176 18.33 -0.65 28.42
C LEU A 176 19.64 -0.09 27.87
N ILE A 177 19.82 -0.15 26.54
CA ILE A 177 21.09 0.23 25.89
C ILE A 177 20.97 1.54 25.11
N GLY A 178 19.75 2.11 25.00
CA GLY A 178 19.50 3.35 24.28
C GLY A 178 19.65 3.27 22.76
N MET A 179 19.95 2.09 22.23
CA MET A 179 20.16 1.88 20.79
C MET A 179 18.85 1.56 20.08
N TYR A 180 18.78 1.93 18.80
CA TYR A 180 17.66 1.58 17.93
C TYR A 180 17.79 0.15 17.44
N LYS A 181 16.65 -0.56 17.41
CA LYS A 181 16.54 -1.95 16.98
C LYS A 181 15.27 -2.14 16.16
N TRP A 182 15.33 -3.05 15.20
CA TRP A 182 14.17 -3.49 14.47
C TRP A 182 13.44 -4.58 15.24
N TYR A 183 12.13 -4.43 15.33
CA TYR A 183 11.23 -5.39 15.94
C TYR A 183 10.25 -5.87 14.88
N VAL A 184 9.96 -7.16 14.89
CA VAL A 184 9.00 -7.81 14.00
C VAL A 184 7.95 -8.54 14.82
N LEU A 185 6.75 -8.60 14.29
CA LEU A 185 5.63 -9.36 14.83
C LEU A 185 4.92 -10.08 13.68
N THR A 186 4.84 -11.41 13.72
CA THR A 186 4.09 -12.22 12.77
C THR A 186 2.66 -12.41 13.29
N LEU A 187 1.66 -11.90 12.55
CA LEU A 187 0.27 -11.97 12.96
C LEU A 187 -0.21 -13.42 13.03
N GLY A 188 -1.00 -13.72 14.07
CA GLY A 188 -1.53 -15.07 14.30
C GLY A 188 -0.51 -16.10 14.81
N LYS A 189 0.77 -15.77 14.87
CA LYS A 189 1.83 -16.69 15.34
C LYS A 189 2.56 -16.19 16.55
N GLU A 190 2.84 -14.89 16.65
CA GLU A 190 3.62 -14.30 17.73
C GLU A 190 2.72 -13.43 18.63
N MET A 191 2.87 -13.60 19.94
CA MET A 191 2.14 -12.81 20.94
C MET A 191 2.93 -11.57 21.40
N HIS A 192 4.21 -11.49 21.04
CA HIS A 192 5.12 -10.43 21.48
C HIS A 192 6.06 -10.05 20.35
N TRP A 193 6.47 -8.78 20.36
CA TRP A 193 7.47 -8.28 19.43
C TRP A 193 8.82 -8.98 19.68
N ARG A 194 9.40 -9.46 18.60
CA ARG A 194 10.73 -10.07 18.57
C ARG A 194 11.73 -9.09 17.96
N LYS A 195 12.92 -9.03 18.53
CA LYS A 195 14.04 -8.29 17.92
C LYS A 195 14.55 -9.05 16.70
N ILE A 196 14.79 -8.35 15.59
CA ILE A 196 15.54 -8.91 14.48
C ILE A 196 17.01 -8.95 14.88
N SER A 197 17.63 -10.14 14.78
CA SER A 197 19.05 -10.32 15.03
C SER A 197 19.85 -9.58 13.97
N ASN A 198 20.68 -8.62 14.37
CA ASN A 198 21.39 -7.77 13.46
C ASN A 198 22.48 -8.51 12.69
N ASN A 199 22.15 -8.97 11.50
CA ASN A 199 23.09 -9.13 10.41
C ASN A 199 22.99 -7.94 9.43
N ALA A 200 22.44 -6.81 9.89
CA ALA A 200 22.41 -5.60 9.08
C ALA A 200 23.83 -5.16 8.80
N PRO A 201 24.18 -4.78 7.56
CA PRO A 201 25.46 -4.16 7.26
C PRO A 201 25.72 -3.00 8.22
N LYS A 202 26.97 -2.79 8.62
CA LYS A 202 27.34 -1.69 9.55
C LYS A 202 26.87 -0.30 9.06
N GLU A 203 26.62 -0.17 7.77
CA GLU A 203 26.09 1.01 7.10
C GLU A 203 24.60 1.25 7.35
N CYS A 204 23.89 0.27 7.90
CA CYS A 204 22.47 0.32 8.23
C CYS A 204 22.24 0.64 9.71
N ASP A 205 22.89 1.65 10.26
CA ASP A 205 22.57 2.12 11.62
C ASP A 205 21.14 2.68 11.63
N PRO A 206 20.20 2.04 12.38
CA PRO A 206 18.84 2.53 12.47
C PRO A 206 18.71 3.98 12.94
N ALA A 207 19.69 4.50 13.68
CA ALA A 207 19.68 5.88 14.14
C ALA A 207 19.80 6.88 12.97
N SER A 208 20.46 6.51 11.89
CA SER A 208 20.60 7.33 10.67
C SER A 208 19.26 7.52 9.94
N TYR A 209 18.26 6.67 10.23
CA TYR A 209 16.98 6.62 9.53
C TYR A 209 15.81 7.21 10.31
N LEU A 210 16.05 7.94 11.39
CA LEU A 210 15.00 8.65 12.14
C LEU A 210 14.30 9.73 11.32
N SER A 211 14.89 10.11 10.19
CA SER A 211 14.35 11.06 9.21
C SER A 211 13.59 10.40 8.07
N PHE A 212 13.14 9.14 8.21
CA PHE A 212 12.33 8.51 7.18
C PHE A 212 11.07 9.33 6.90
N VAL A 213 10.85 9.59 5.61
CA VAL A 213 9.73 10.39 5.13
C VAL A 213 8.68 9.55 4.43
N GLN A 214 9.06 8.37 3.95
CA GLN A 214 8.19 7.46 3.23
C GLN A 214 8.57 6.02 3.51
N SER A 215 7.57 5.15 3.57
CA SER A 215 7.78 3.70 3.54
C SER A 215 6.79 3.04 2.59
N LEU A 216 7.27 2.05 1.84
CA LEU A 216 6.48 1.24 0.92
C LEU A 216 6.71 -0.24 1.21
N SER A 217 5.69 -1.06 0.95
CA SER A 217 5.76 -2.51 1.09
C SER A 217 5.42 -3.18 -0.24
N VAL A 218 6.37 -3.92 -0.80
CA VAL A 218 6.21 -4.62 -2.08
C VAL A 218 6.82 -6.01 -1.97
N ASN A 219 6.05 -7.05 -2.29
CA ASN A 219 6.50 -8.45 -2.33
C ASN A 219 7.16 -8.96 -1.04
N GLY A 220 6.69 -8.52 0.13
CA GLY A 220 7.26 -8.93 1.42
C GLY A 220 8.52 -8.17 1.84
N VAL A 221 8.96 -7.21 1.05
CA VAL A 221 10.06 -6.30 1.37
C VAL A 221 9.50 -4.93 1.70
N VAL A 222 9.97 -4.35 2.81
CA VAL A 222 9.63 -2.97 3.19
C VAL A 222 10.80 -2.07 2.86
N TYR A 223 10.51 -0.97 2.19
CA TYR A 223 11.47 0.04 1.75
C TYR A 223 11.23 1.35 2.47
N TRP A 224 12.27 2.00 2.94
CA TRP A 224 12.23 3.34 3.53
C TRP A 224 13.15 4.28 2.78
N THR A 225 12.68 5.50 2.57
CA THR A 225 13.48 6.57 1.98
C THR A 225 13.90 7.59 3.02
N ASN A 226 15.12 8.09 2.87
CA ASN A 226 15.65 9.22 3.61
C ASN A 226 15.55 10.47 2.73
N SER A 227 15.01 11.56 3.26
CA SER A 227 14.89 12.84 2.52
C SER A 227 16.00 13.84 2.83
N SER A 228 17.06 13.41 3.50
CA SER A 228 18.07 14.36 3.87
C SER A 228 18.83 14.85 2.63
N TRP A 229 18.71 16.14 2.36
CA TRP A 229 19.44 16.87 1.31
C TRP A 229 20.97 16.87 1.51
N ILE A 230 21.44 16.40 2.66
CA ILE A 230 22.81 16.54 3.15
C ILE A 230 23.59 15.23 3.02
N THR A 231 22.90 14.10 2.91
CA THR A 231 23.53 12.78 2.78
C THR A 231 23.24 12.19 1.40
N ASP A 232 24.10 11.29 0.95
CA ASP A 232 23.87 10.54 -0.28
C ASP A 232 22.48 9.90 -0.26
N PRO A 233 21.67 10.10 -1.31
CA PRO A 233 20.34 9.55 -1.36
C PRO A 233 20.40 8.03 -1.34
N SER A 234 19.68 7.44 -0.41
CA SER A 234 19.70 5.99 -0.20
C SER A 234 18.35 5.46 0.22
N VAL A 235 18.15 4.17 0.00
CA VAL A 235 16.99 3.40 0.40
C VAL A 235 17.42 2.33 1.38
N PHE A 236 16.74 2.26 2.51
CA PHE A 236 16.84 1.11 3.39
C PHE A 236 15.75 0.12 3.02
N ALA A 237 16.09 -1.16 2.85
CA ALA A 237 15.14 -2.21 2.56
C ALA A 237 15.27 -3.34 3.58
N MET A 238 14.14 -3.94 3.97
CA MET A 238 14.08 -5.10 4.87
C MET A 238 13.23 -6.18 4.21
N ASP A 239 13.88 -7.27 3.83
CA ASP A 239 13.19 -8.50 3.43
C ASP A 239 12.64 -9.20 4.67
N LEU A 240 11.31 -9.25 4.80
CA LEU A 240 10.66 -9.87 5.96
C LEU A 240 10.56 -11.40 5.85
N CYS A 241 10.86 -11.99 4.70
CA CYS A 241 10.97 -13.44 4.58
C CYS A 241 12.23 -13.96 5.26
N HIS A 242 13.36 -13.34 4.95
CA HIS A 242 14.68 -13.72 5.45
C HIS A 242 15.15 -12.83 6.62
N GLU A 243 14.40 -11.78 6.96
CA GLU A 243 14.73 -10.77 7.99
C GLU A 243 16.11 -10.15 7.75
N THR A 244 16.41 -9.90 6.49
CA THR A 244 17.69 -9.36 6.05
C THR A 244 17.53 -7.92 5.58
N ALA A 245 18.43 -7.06 6.07
CA ALA A 245 18.45 -5.64 5.73
C ALA A 245 19.42 -5.35 4.58
N TYR A 246 19.04 -4.42 3.73
CA TYR A 246 19.83 -3.93 2.59
C TYR A 246 19.90 -2.42 2.63
N HIS A 247 21.04 -1.89 2.21
CA HIS A 247 21.24 -0.47 1.97
C HIS A 247 21.46 -0.26 0.48
N LEU A 248 20.50 0.39 -0.17
CA LEU A 248 20.50 0.57 -1.61
C LEU A 248 20.88 2.03 -1.93
N LYS A 249 21.82 2.19 -2.85
CA LYS A 249 22.09 3.49 -3.46
C LYS A 249 21.05 3.73 -4.57
N VAL A 250 20.51 4.92 -4.63
CA VAL A 250 19.63 5.29 -5.74
C VAL A 250 20.44 5.52 -7.01
N PRO A 251 19.81 5.50 -8.22
CA PRO A 251 20.48 5.84 -9.46
C PRO A 251 21.19 7.19 -9.38
N GLY A 252 22.39 7.28 -9.96
CA GLY A 252 23.22 8.48 -9.87
C GLY A 252 22.56 9.76 -10.38
N GLU A 253 21.65 9.64 -11.34
CA GLU A 253 20.86 10.75 -11.87
C GLU A 253 19.82 11.32 -10.87
N CYS A 254 19.56 10.62 -9.78
CA CYS A 254 18.74 11.11 -8.67
C CYS A 254 19.52 11.99 -7.68
N HIS A 255 20.86 11.99 -7.75
CA HIS A 255 21.69 12.78 -6.86
C HIS A 255 21.52 14.29 -7.13
N GLY A 256 21.33 15.06 -6.07
CA GLY A 256 21.11 16.50 -6.18
C GLY A 256 19.74 16.92 -6.70
N GLN A 257 18.83 15.95 -6.91
CA GLN A 257 17.46 16.17 -7.31
C GLN A 257 16.48 15.62 -6.27
N TYR A 258 15.24 16.04 -6.34
CA TYR A 258 14.17 15.34 -5.63
C TYR A 258 13.91 13.99 -6.28
N TRP A 259 13.73 13.00 -5.45
CA TRP A 259 13.40 11.66 -5.88
C TRP A 259 12.45 11.02 -4.87
N THR A 260 11.75 10.01 -5.32
CA THR A 260 10.84 9.22 -4.46
C THR A 260 10.79 7.79 -4.93
N LEU A 261 10.41 6.89 -4.04
CA LEU A 261 10.02 5.53 -4.41
C LEU A 261 8.53 5.49 -4.73
N VAL A 262 8.20 4.74 -5.75
CA VAL A 262 6.81 4.45 -6.15
C VAL A 262 6.65 2.96 -6.41
N GLN A 263 5.48 2.44 -6.11
CA GLN A 263 5.10 1.10 -6.52
C GLN A 263 4.47 1.16 -7.90
N MET A 264 4.90 0.30 -8.81
CA MET A 264 4.35 0.13 -10.14
C MET A 264 4.00 -1.35 -10.36
N GLY A 265 2.74 -1.70 -10.15
CA GLY A 265 2.31 -3.10 -10.07
C GLY A 265 2.98 -3.83 -8.91
N LYS A 266 3.78 -4.84 -9.20
CA LYS A 266 4.58 -5.60 -8.21
C LYS A 266 6.04 -5.14 -8.12
N GLU A 267 6.39 -4.07 -8.79
CA GLU A 267 7.76 -3.59 -8.88
C GLU A 267 7.95 -2.36 -8.01
N ILE A 268 9.15 -2.23 -7.44
CA ILE A 268 9.57 -0.99 -6.80
C ILE A 268 10.35 -0.15 -7.81
N CYS A 269 9.99 1.11 -7.93
CA CYS A 269 10.61 2.04 -8.84
C CYS A 269 11.11 3.27 -8.11
N CYS A 270 12.26 3.79 -8.54
CA CYS A 270 12.76 5.10 -8.16
C CYS A 270 12.42 6.09 -9.27
N MET A 271 11.88 7.24 -8.91
CA MET A 271 11.60 8.33 -9.84
C MET A 271 12.27 9.60 -9.37
N ASN A 272 12.96 10.30 -10.27
CA ASN A 272 13.39 11.65 -9.99
C ASN A 272 12.20 12.62 -10.10
N CYS A 273 12.24 13.66 -9.31
CA CYS A 273 11.26 14.73 -9.27
C CYS A 273 11.97 16.04 -9.53
N GLY A 274 11.31 16.99 -10.18
CA GLY A 274 11.95 18.28 -10.43
C GLY A 274 11.03 19.26 -11.14
N LYS A 275 11.64 20.36 -11.54
CA LYS A 275 11.00 21.39 -12.35
C LYS A 275 11.14 21.13 -13.84
N ASP A 276 11.93 20.11 -14.19
CA ASP A 276 12.17 19.74 -15.58
C ASP A 276 10.97 19.05 -16.19
N VAL A 277 10.87 19.16 -17.49
CA VAL A 277 9.75 18.60 -18.27
C VAL A 277 9.85 17.09 -18.39
N GLU A 278 10.91 16.47 -17.85
CA GLU A 278 11.19 15.03 -17.97
C GLU A 278 11.39 14.38 -16.62
N MET A 279 10.66 13.30 -16.38
CA MET A 279 10.87 12.40 -15.25
C MET A 279 11.39 11.07 -15.74
N LYS A 280 12.39 10.52 -15.08
CA LYS A 280 12.94 9.20 -15.37
C LYS A 280 12.48 8.20 -14.32
N VAL A 281 12.22 6.98 -14.75
CA VAL A 281 11.72 5.87 -13.93
C VAL A 281 12.70 4.73 -13.99
N TRP A 282 13.32 4.39 -12.86
CA TRP A 282 14.20 3.24 -12.72
C TRP A 282 13.51 2.15 -11.89
N LYS A 283 13.51 0.95 -12.39
CA LYS A 283 13.04 -0.24 -11.68
C LYS A 283 14.20 -0.88 -10.93
N LEU A 284 13.98 -1.29 -9.69
CA LEU A 284 14.89 -2.15 -8.97
C LEU A 284 14.81 -3.56 -9.57
N ASN A 285 15.88 -3.98 -10.24
CA ASN A 285 15.96 -5.28 -10.89
C ASN A 285 16.48 -6.37 -9.93
N ASP A 286 17.47 -6.05 -9.16
CA ASP A 286 18.04 -6.97 -8.16
C ASP A 286 18.35 -6.22 -6.85
N LEU A 287 17.73 -6.67 -5.77
CA LEU A 287 17.90 -6.13 -4.44
C LEU A 287 19.29 -6.43 -3.85
N HIS A 288 19.86 -7.59 -4.17
CA HIS A 288 21.10 -8.05 -3.54
C HIS A 288 22.34 -7.34 -4.08
N ILE A 289 22.32 -7.03 -5.39
CA ILE A 289 23.42 -6.31 -6.04
C ILE A 289 23.14 -4.83 -6.28
N ASN A 290 21.97 -4.34 -5.79
CA ASN A 290 21.53 -2.96 -5.94
C ASN A 290 21.50 -2.50 -7.41
N GLU A 291 20.89 -3.32 -8.27
CA GLU A 291 20.79 -3.05 -9.69
C GLU A 291 19.50 -2.31 -10.03
N TRP A 292 19.63 -1.11 -10.62
CA TRP A 292 18.52 -0.31 -11.12
C TRP A 292 18.57 -0.20 -12.63
N ILE A 293 17.43 -0.42 -13.28
CA ILE A 293 17.28 -0.34 -14.74
C ILE A 293 16.35 0.79 -15.09
N LEU A 294 16.79 1.70 -15.97
CA LEU A 294 15.94 2.76 -16.53
C LEU A 294 14.90 2.10 -17.45
N ILE A 295 13.63 2.21 -17.09
CA ILE A 295 12.53 1.58 -17.84
C ILE A 295 11.68 2.58 -18.60
N LYS A 296 11.63 3.85 -18.17
CA LYS A 296 10.79 4.86 -18.81
C LYS A 296 11.35 6.27 -18.59
N SER A 297 11.16 7.11 -19.60
CA SER A 297 11.34 8.57 -19.53
C SER A 297 10.02 9.21 -19.89
N ILE A 298 9.47 10.03 -18.99
CA ILE A 298 8.17 10.68 -19.15
C ILE A 298 8.41 12.15 -19.43
N ARG A 299 8.00 12.61 -20.60
CA ARG A 299 7.98 14.03 -20.94
C ARG A 299 6.57 14.56 -20.81
N PHE A 300 6.38 15.55 -19.95
CA PHE A 300 5.08 16.19 -19.82
C PHE A 300 4.75 17.04 -21.05
N SER A 301 3.50 16.97 -21.47
CA SER A 301 3.02 17.83 -22.57
C SER A 301 3.17 19.30 -22.19
N SER A 302 3.72 20.08 -23.12
CA SER A 302 3.85 21.54 -22.96
C SER A 302 2.51 22.27 -22.85
N GLU A 303 1.43 21.61 -23.23
CA GLU A 303 0.06 22.16 -23.18
C GLU A 303 -0.52 22.13 -21.75
N ILE A 304 0.02 21.29 -20.85
CA ILE A 304 -0.44 21.21 -19.47
C ILE A 304 0.27 22.29 -18.62
N SER A 305 -0.30 23.48 -18.60
CA SER A 305 0.25 24.63 -17.87
C SER A 305 0.47 24.35 -16.39
N LEU A 306 -0.35 23.48 -15.77
CA LEU A 306 -0.26 23.08 -14.37
C LEU A 306 1.06 22.37 -14.03
N LEU A 307 1.59 21.55 -14.95
CA LEU A 307 2.82 20.79 -14.73
C LEU A 307 4.07 21.61 -15.08
N ARG A 308 3.91 22.59 -15.95
CA ARG A 308 5.03 23.38 -16.46
C ARG A 308 5.57 24.36 -15.42
N GLY A 309 6.85 24.20 -15.08
CA GLY A 309 7.54 25.10 -14.16
C GLY A 309 7.13 24.96 -12.70
N ASN A 310 6.19 24.05 -12.39
CA ASN A 310 5.84 23.70 -11.03
C ASN A 310 6.61 22.46 -10.56
N PHE A 311 6.82 22.38 -9.25
CA PHE A 311 7.49 21.23 -8.65
C PHE A 311 6.52 20.06 -8.58
N CYS A 312 6.85 18.94 -9.24
CA CYS A 312 6.02 17.74 -9.30
C CYS A 312 6.68 16.59 -8.54
N VAL A 313 5.93 15.96 -7.64
CA VAL A 313 6.36 14.79 -6.88
C VAL A 313 5.50 13.60 -7.27
N PRO A 314 6.06 12.53 -7.83
CA PRO A 314 5.32 11.29 -8.06
C PRO A 314 4.86 10.70 -6.73
N LEU A 315 3.60 10.31 -6.66
CA LEU A 315 3.01 9.68 -5.49
C LEU A 315 2.92 8.17 -5.67
N THR A 316 2.41 7.75 -6.83
CA THR A 316 2.29 6.33 -7.17
C THR A 316 1.77 6.14 -8.60
N TRP A 317 1.70 4.87 -9.06
CA TRP A 317 1.04 4.46 -10.30
C TRP A 317 -0.28 3.78 -9.97
N LEU A 318 -1.36 4.16 -10.68
CA LEU A 318 -2.66 3.48 -10.58
C LEU A 318 -2.68 2.19 -11.38
N ASP A 319 -2.10 2.28 -12.56
CA ASP A 319 -1.83 1.17 -13.47
C ASP A 319 -0.50 1.48 -14.19
N LEU A 320 -0.19 0.81 -15.27
CA LEU A 320 1.03 1.08 -16.03
C LEU A 320 0.98 2.40 -16.86
N GLU A 321 -0.16 3.06 -16.88
CA GLU A 321 -0.41 4.23 -17.75
C GLU A 321 -0.71 5.52 -16.96
N VAL A 322 -1.30 5.42 -15.76
CA VAL A 322 -1.73 6.58 -15.00
C VAL A 322 -0.80 6.81 -13.80
N LEU A 323 -0.07 7.92 -13.87
CA LEU A 323 0.80 8.39 -12.80
C LEU A 323 0.06 9.44 -11.97
N VAL A 324 0.02 9.26 -10.66
CA VAL A 324 -0.50 10.28 -9.74
C VAL A 324 0.65 11.13 -9.23
N LEU A 325 0.45 12.43 -9.32
CA LEU A 325 1.43 13.46 -8.97
C LEU A 325 0.85 14.42 -7.94
N SER A 326 1.71 14.85 -7.04
CA SER A 326 1.50 16.05 -6.23
C SER A 326 2.21 17.21 -6.92
N VAL A 327 1.49 18.25 -7.28
CA VAL A 327 2.00 19.42 -7.98
C VAL A 327 1.90 20.63 -7.06
N TYR A 328 3.03 21.27 -6.80
CA TYR A 328 3.12 22.43 -5.92
C TYR A 328 2.97 23.72 -6.72
N VAL A 329 1.80 24.35 -6.61
CA VAL A 329 1.47 25.62 -7.29
C VAL A 329 1.44 26.74 -6.24
N GLY A 330 2.55 27.45 -6.09
CA GLY A 330 2.69 28.44 -5.02
C GLY A 330 2.63 27.78 -3.65
N VAL A 331 1.61 28.12 -2.85
CA VAL A 331 1.37 27.56 -1.51
C VAL A 331 0.40 26.38 -1.53
N ARG A 332 -0.19 26.08 -2.67
CA ARG A 332 -1.20 25.02 -2.83
C ARG A 332 -0.57 23.73 -3.30
N ASN A 333 -1.14 22.64 -2.87
CA ASN A 333 -0.85 21.30 -3.38
C ASN A 333 -2.03 20.80 -4.23
N VAL A 334 -1.74 20.40 -5.46
CA VAL A 334 -2.74 19.89 -6.41
C VAL A 334 -2.39 18.44 -6.70
N VAL A 335 -3.28 17.52 -6.36
CA VAL A 335 -3.13 16.11 -6.72
C VAL A 335 -3.75 15.89 -8.08
N VAL A 336 -2.97 15.34 -8.99
CA VAL A 336 -3.39 15.10 -10.38
C VAL A 336 -3.12 13.66 -10.80
N ALA A 337 -3.99 13.13 -11.67
CA ALA A 337 -3.74 11.91 -12.42
C ALA A 337 -3.28 12.28 -13.84
N TYR A 338 -2.12 11.80 -14.23
CA TYR A 338 -1.53 12.03 -15.54
C TYR A 338 -1.45 10.72 -16.32
N ASN A 339 -2.20 10.64 -17.44
CA ASN A 339 -2.08 9.50 -18.35
C ASN A 339 -0.85 9.71 -19.24
N VAL A 340 0.18 8.89 -19.04
CA VAL A 340 1.48 9.04 -19.71
C VAL A 340 1.45 8.69 -21.20
N ASN A 341 0.46 7.92 -21.66
CA ASN A 341 0.31 7.53 -23.05
C ASN A 341 -0.50 8.55 -23.84
N LYS A 342 -1.54 9.13 -23.22
CA LYS A 342 -2.41 10.12 -23.84
C LYS A 342 -1.90 11.56 -23.68
N GLY A 343 -1.05 11.80 -22.66
CA GLY A 343 -0.63 13.15 -22.29
C GLY A 343 -1.73 13.99 -21.65
N GLU A 344 -2.76 13.35 -21.09
CA GLU A 344 -3.90 13.99 -20.45
C GLU A 344 -3.73 14.10 -18.94
N CYS A 345 -4.23 15.17 -18.35
CA CYS A 345 -4.13 15.45 -16.93
C CYS A 345 -5.50 15.74 -16.34
N ILE A 346 -5.85 15.08 -15.25
CA ILE A 346 -7.09 15.27 -14.51
C ILE A 346 -6.74 15.71 -13.09
N VAL A 347 -7.33 16.80 -12.64
CA VAL A 347 -7.20 17.28 -11.26
C VAL A 347 -8.10 16.45 -10.36
N LEU A 348 -7.51 15.78 -9.36
CA LEU A 348 -8.22 14.94 -8.41
C LEU A 348 -8.58 15.72 -7.14
N LYS A 349 -7.64 16.51 -6.62
CA LYS A 349 -7.81 17.23 -5.36
C LYS A 349 -6.97 18.50 -5.36
N ILE A 350 -7.48 19.55 -4.70
CA ILE A 350 -6.76 20.79 -4.44
C ILE A 350 -6.77 21.03 -2.94
N ASP A 351 -5.60 21.16 -2.34
CA ASP A 351 -5.44 21.42 -0.90
C ASP A 351 -4.55 22.63 -0.63
N ASP A 352 -4.89 23.36 0.40
CA ASP A 352 -4.11 24.54 0.83
C ASP A 352 -2.90 24.17 1.70
N VAL A 353 -2.78 22.91 2.13
CA VAL A 353 -1.67 22.43 2.97
C VAL A 353 -1.20 21.04 2.52
N ALA A 354 0.07 20.96 2.13
CA ALA A 354 0.69 19.77 1.57
C ALA A 354 1.15 18.76 2.64
N ARG A 355 0.26 18.04 3.30
CA ARG A 355 0.65 16.93 4.18
C ARG A 355 -0.34 15.77 4.10
N HIS A 356 -0.43 15.14 2.94
CA HIS A 356 -1.18 13.89 2.81
C HIS A 356 -0.24 12.69 2.90
N THR A 357 -0.67 11.69 3.62
CA THR A 357 -0.07 10.37 3.52
C THR A 357 -0.91 9.58 2.52
N ILE A 358 -0.25 9.03 1.50
CA ILE A 358 -0.90 8.32 0.41
C ILE A 358 -0.45 6.88 0.44
N PHE A 359 -1.42 5.96 0.37
CA PHE A 359 -1.18 4.53 0.35
C PHE A 359 -1.90 3.89 -0.83
N LEU A 360 -1.19 3.02 -1.53
CA LEU A 360 -1.82 2.10 -2.47
C LEU A 360 -2.51 1.00 -1.68
N HIS A 361 -3.77 0.74 -1.99
CA HIS A 361 -4.60 -0.26 -1.32
C HIS A 361 -5.32 -1.13 -2.33
N THR A 362 -5.39 -2.43 -2.06
CA THR A 362 -6.15 -3.40 -2.85
C THR A 362 -7.17 -4.05 -1.95
N ASN A 363 -8.44 -4.03 -2.31
CA ASN A 363 -9.47 -4.71 -1.54
C ASN A 363 -9.25 -6.22 -1.54
N SER A 364 -9.16 -6.85 -0.37
CA SER A 364 -8.86 -8.28 -0.27
C SER A 364 -9.69 -8.99 0.79
N LEU A 365 -9.80 -10.31 0.64
CA LEU A 365 -10.46 -11.22 1.60
C LEU A 365 -9.49 -11.75 2.66
N ILE A 366 -8.27 -11.24 2.74
CA ILE A 366 -7.26 -11.69 3.70
C ILE A 366 -7.77 -11.55 5.13
N ARG A 367 -7.58 -12.61 5.92
CA ARG A 367 -7.87 -12.67 7.36
C ARG A 367 -6.59 -12.93 8.15
N PHE A 368 -6.55 -12.50 9.42
CA PHE A 368 -5.40 -12.64 10.31
C PHE A 368 -5.80 -12.89 11.76
#